data_bba404510a8560ef183374472d56118e
#
_entry.id   bba404510a8560ef183374472d56118e
#
_cell.length_a   1.000
_cell.length_b   1.000
_cell.length_c   1.000
_cell.angle_alpha   90.00
_cell.angle_beta   90.00
_cell.angle_gamma   90.00
#
_symmetry.space_group_name_H-M   'P 1'
#
loop_
_entity.id
_entity.type
_entity.pdbx_description
1 polymer ?
#
loop_
_entity_poly.entity_id
_entity_poly.type
_entity_poly.pdbx_seq_one_letter_code
_entity_poly.pdbx_strand_id
1 'polypeptide(L)'
;MHKLILAIIAALLVGGVILFAVNRTSHAPEKGVGDKPARAIVEPSRIDEAKVVDLTWDFDHKTIYWPTAKAFQWEKESWGKSAGGYWYTAARYSASEHGGTHLDSPVHFGEGKMATDEIPLSRLIGQTVVIDIRPACGKNADYRLTVDDIAAWEKDHGEIPGNAIALVHTGWGKFWPDRKKYLGTDAPGDTANLHFPGVSREAAEFLAKQRKIDGIGIDTASIDHGPSKDFIAHQILNGANIYALENVANLDRLPAKGATLIALPMKIKGGTGGPARIIAILP
;
A
#
# COMPACT_ATOMS: atom_id res chain seq x y z
N MET A 1 54.76 27.63 -10.96
CA MET A 1 55.08 28.92 -10.31
C MET A 1 53.91 29.39 -9.47
N HIS A 2 54.21 29.69 -8.22
CA HIS A 2 53.46 30.53 -7.24
C HIS A 2 52.15 29.97 -6.66
N LYS A 3 51.96 29.97 -5.40
CA LYS A 3 52.68 30.08 -4.09
C LYS A 3 51.63 29.73 -3.02
N LEU A 4 52.02 28.91 -2.09
CA LEU A 4 51.43 28.64 -0.81
C LEU A 4 51.15 29.95 -0.02
N ILE A 5 50.00 30.06 0.67
CA ILE A 5 49.87 30.92 1.85
C ILE A 5 49.16 30.13 2.95
N LEU A 6 49.96 29.78 3.94
CA LEU A 6 49.53 29.28 5.26
C LEU A 6 49.18 30.49 6.13
N ALA A 7 48.02 30.49 6.80
CA ALA A 7 47.73 31.42 7.86
C ALA A 7 47.47 30.65 9.18
N ILE A 8 48.41 30.77 10.07
CA ILE A 8 48.37 30.33 11.47
C ILE A 8 47.66 31.41 12.27
N ILE A 9 46.62 31.07 13.00
CA ILE A 9 46.04 31.94 14.05
C ILE A 9 46.29 31.29 15.42
N ALA A 10 47.11 31.98 16.20
CA ALA A 10 47.45 31.64 17.59
C ALA A 10 46.30 31.97 18.54
N ALA A 11 46.04 31.06 19.47
CA ALA A 11 45.11 31.25 20.56
C ALA A 11 45.76 32.08 21.68
N LEU A 12 45.10 33.14 22.12
CA LEU A 12 45.39 33.85 23.34
C LEU A 12 44.37 33.50 24.42
N LEU A 13 44.80 32.77 25.46
CA LEU A 13 44.08 32.56 26.70
C LEU A 13 44.26 33.81 27.60
N VAL A 14 43.15 34.48 27.91
CA VAL A 14 43.11 35.48 29.00
C VAL A 14 42.10 34.96 30.05
N GLY A 15 42.62 34.55 31.19
CA GLY A 15 41.84 34.17 32.37
C GLY A 15 41.22 35.39 33.03
N GLY A 16 39.90 35.37 33.16
CA GLY A 16 39.12 36.35 33.93
C GLY A 16 38.38 35.60 35.06
N VAL A 17 38.84 35.76 36.30
CA VAL A 17 38.12 35.33 37.48
C VAL A 17 37.02 36.34 37.76
N ILE A 18 35.77 35.93 37.63
CA ILE A 18 34.61 36.76 38.02
C ILE A 18 34.11 36.21 39.39
N LEU A 19 34.33 36.98 40.46
CA LEU A 19 33.70 36.74 41.76
C LEU A 19 32.21 37.12 41.68
N PHE A 20 31.33 36.17 41.84
CA PHE A 20 29.90 36.43 42.03
C PHE A 20 29.63 36.58 43.54
N ALA A 21 29.25 37.82 43.92
CA ALA A 21 28.68 38.08 45.25
C ALA A 21 27.26 37.51 45.33
N VAL A 22 27.03 36.58 46.24
CA VAL A 22 25.72 35.99 46.51
C VAL A 22 24.93 36.98 47.38
N ASN A 23 23.98 37.66 46.73
CA ASN A 23 23.01 38.48 47.47
C ASN A 23 21.84 37.56 47.90
N ARG A 24 21.77 37.25 49.20
CA ARG A 24 20.63 36.51 49.79
C ARG A 24 19.46 37.46 49.96
N THR A 25 18.54 37.44 49.00
CA THR A 25 17.19 38.01 49.21
C THR A 25 16.28 36.87 49.70
N SER A 26 15.72 37.04 50.90
CA SER A 26 14.70 36.17 51.47
C SER A 26 13.45 36.21 50.64
N HIS A 27 13.11 35.12 49.96
CA HIS A 27 11.81 34.98 49.28
C HIS A 27 10.83 34.29 50.24
N ALA A 28 9.65 34.87 50.30
CA ALA A 28 8.47 34.31 50.96
C ALA A 28 8.03 33.02 50.22
N PRO A 29 7.37 32.04 50.90
CA PRO A 29 6.98 30.80 50.27
C PRO A 29 5.96 31.04 49.19
N GLU A 30 6.30 30.71 47.94
CA GLU A 30 5.34 30.62 46.80
C GLU A 30 4.28 29.59 47.10
N LYS A 31 3.03 29.99 46.91
CA LYS A 31 1.86 29.09 46.96
C LYS A 31 2.03 27.98 45.92
N GLY A 32 1.84 26.74 46.37
CA GLY A 32 2.03 25.52 45.60
C GLY A 32 1.39 25.60 44.21
N VAL A 33 2.22 25.38 43.20
CA VAL A 33 1.80 25.04 41.84
C VAL A 33 1.18 23.66 41.93
N GLY A 34 -0.13 23.59 41.73
CA GLY A 34 -0.86 22.34 41.76
C GLY A 34 -0.17 21.32 40.85
N ASP A 35 0.06 20.13 41.36
CA ASP A 35 0.53 18.98 40.62
C ASP A 35 -0.30 18.79 39.37
N LYS A 36 0.25 19.10 38.19
CA LYS A 36 -0.34 18.68 36.93
C LYS A 36 -0.35 17.15 36.97
N PRO A 37 -1.51 16.51 36.74
CA PRO A 37 -1.55 15.06 36.72
C PRO A 37 -0.49 14.55 35.73
N ALA A 38 0.35 13.65 36.18
CA ALA A 38 1.34 12.97 35.35
C ALA A 38 0.60 12.47 34.10
N ARG A 39 1.10 12.89 32.93
CA ARG A 39 0.57 12.44 31.66
C ARG A 39 0.66 10.90 31.68
N ALA A 40 -0.47 10.21 31.71
CA ALA A 40 -0.51 8.78 31.65
C ALA A 40 0.34 8.36 30.44
N ILE A 41 1.40 7.60 30.69
CA ILE A 41 2.16 6.95 29.63
C ILE A 41 1.19 5.94 29.05
N VAL A 42 0.59 6.26 27.90
CA VAL A 42 -0.18 5.29 27.12
C VAL A 42 0.87 4.30 26.60
N GLU A 43 0.94 3.13 27.23
CA GLU A 43 1.72 2.02 26.68
C GLU A 43 1.27 1.84 25.22
N PRO A 44 2.21 1.81 24.26
CA PRO A 44 1.83 1.59 22.87
C PRO A 44 1.10 0.25 22.78
N SER A 45 -0.16 0.27 22.38
CA SER A 45 -0.94 -0.95 22.19
C SER A 45 -0.23 -1.82 21.18
N ARG A 46 0.31 -2.94 21.63
CA ARG A 46 0.97 -3.92 20.75
C ARG A 46 -0.12 -4.49 19.84
N ILE A 47 0.13 -4.49 18.53
CA ILE A 47 -0.76 -5.17 17.58
C ILE A 47 -0.73 -6.66 17.91
N ASP A 48 -1.91 -7.25 18.12
CA ASP A 48 -2.07 -8.69 18.31
C ASP A 48 -1.79 -9.38 16.96
N GLU A 49 -0.69 -10.12 16.90
CA GLU A 49 -0.29 -10.84 15.69
C GLU A 49 -1.34 -11.83 15.20
N ALA A 50 -2.15 -12.41 16.11
CA ALA A 50 -3.24 -13.32 15.77
C ALA A 50 -4.37 -12.63 14.98
N LYS A 51 -4.46 -11.30 15.06
CA LYS A 51 -5.42 -10.48 14.32
C LYS A 51 -4.87 -9.93 13.01
N VAL A 52 -3.61 -10.17 12.68
CA VAL A 52 -3.00 -9.67 11.44
C VAL A 52 -3.14 -10.71 10.32
N VAL A 53 -3.70 -10.28 9.21
CA VAL A 53 -3.78 -11.08 7.97
C VAL A 53 -2.87 -10.45 6.94
N ASP A 54 -1.91 -11.23 6.44
CA ASP A 54 -1.08 -10.85 5.30
C ASP A 54 -1.86 -11.06 4.00
N LEU A 55 -2.00 -10.00 3.22
CA LEU A 55 -2.73 -9.95 1.96
C LEU A 55 -1.80 -9.80 0.76
N THR A 56 -0.55 -10.25 0.90
CA THR A 56 0.51 -10.06 -0.09
C THR A 56 1.09 -11.40 -0.55
N TRP A 57 1.22 -11.58 -1.85
CA TRP A 57 1.99 -12.69 -2.43
C TRP A 57 3.49 -12.40 -2.37
N ASP A 58 4.28 -13.46 -2.23
CA ASP A 58 5.74 -13.35 -2.33
C ASP A 58 6.16 -12.88 -3.73
N PHE A 59 7.25 -12.09 -3.78
CA PHE A 59 7.88 -11.69 -5.04
C PHE A 59 9.04 -12.62 -5.36
N ASP A 60 8.87 -13.40 -6.43
CA ASP A 60 9.87 -14.32 -6.97
C ASP A 60 9.77 -14.42 -8.49
N HIS A 61 10.44 -15.43 -9.09
CA HIS A 61 10.40 -15.69 -10.53
C HIS A 61 9.05 -16.17 -11.06
N LYS A 62 8.10 -16.53 -10.18
CA LYS A 62 6.72 -16.94 -10.53
C LYS A 62 5.73 -15.80 -10.37
N THR A 63 6.15 -14.68 -9.82
CA THR A 63 5.28 -13.50 -9.64
C THR A 63 4.65 -13.11 -10.96
N ILE A 64 3.32 -13.05 -10.96
CA ILE A 64 2.55 -12.75 -12.17
C ILE A 64 2.58 -11.25 -12.44
N TYR A 65 2.96 -10.92 -13.67
CA TYR A 65 2.95 -9.59 -14.24
C TYR A 65 2.05 -9.56 -15.47
N TRP A 66 1.59 -8.39 -15.85
CA TRP A 66 0.89 -8.18 -17.11
C TRP A 66 1.70 -8.75 -18.27
N PRO A 67 1.08 -9.35 -19.32
CA PRO A 67 1.83 -10.09 -20.35
C PRO A 67 2.92 -9.31 -21.07
N THR A 68 2.80 -7.97 -21.15
CA THR A 68 3.78 -7.09 -21.80
C THR A 68 4.75 -6.43 -20.83
N ALA A 69 4.57 -6.60 -19.53
CA ALA A 69 5.41 -6.00 -18.50
C ALA A 69 6.68 -6.79 -18.23
N LYS A 70 7.70 -6.11 -17.71
CA LYS A 70 8.94 -6.76 -17.25
C LYS A 70 8.68 -7.44 -15.92
N ALA A 71 8.89 -8.75 -15.87
CA ALA A 71 8.73 -9.55 -14.66
C ALA A 71 9.79 -9.22 -13.60
N PHE A 72 9.49 -9.57 -12.36
CA PHE A 72 10.41 -9.43 -11.23
C PHE A 72 11.67 -10.25 -11.45
N GLN A 73 12.80 -9.60 -11.29
CA GLN A 73 14.13 -10.20 -11.32
C GLN A 73 14.83 -9.90 -10.00
N TRP A 74 15.43 -10.92 -9.42
CA TRP A 74 16.20 -10.81 -8.19
C TRP A 74 17.55 -11.48 -8.36
N GLU A 75 18.62 -10.76 -8.10
CA GLU A 75 19.98 -11.21 -8.31
C GLU A 75 20.82 -11.01 -7.05
N LYS A 76 21.54 -12.06 -6.66
CA LYS A 76 22.52 -11.97 -5.57
C LYS A 76 23.75 -11.24 -6.03
N GLU A 77 24.15 -10.20 -5.32
CA GLU A 77 25.42 -9.47 -5.55
C GLU A 77 26.53 -9.97 -4.61
N SER A 78 26.17 -10.25 -3.35
CA SER A 78 27.08 -10.82 -2.35
C SER A 78 26.31 -11.80 -1.48
N TRP A 79 26.89 -12.95 -1.17
CA TRP A 79 26.19 -13.96 -0.35
C TRP A 79 27.19 -14.88 0.33
N GLY A 80 27.62 -14.57 1.57
CA GLY A 80 28.53 -15.41 2.33
C GLY A 80 29.46 -14.66 3.28
N LYS A 81 30.52 -15.33 3.72
CA LYS A 81 31.56 -14.70 4.56
C LYS A 81 32.42 -13.78 3.70
N SER A 82 32.59 -12.54 4.16
CA SER A 82 33.52 -11.57 3.58
C SER A 82 34.98 -11.93 3.88
N ALA A 83 35.90 -11.27 3.17
CA ALA A 83 37.34 -11.38 3.48
C ALA A 83 37.69 -10.95 4.93
N GLY A 84 36.89 -10.09 5.54
CA GLY A 84 37.01 -9.68 6.94
C GLY A 84 36.41 -10.65 7.96
N GLY A 85 35.91 -11.82 7.54
CA GLY A 85 35.39 -12.88 8.40
C GLY A 85 33.94 -12.72 8.88
N TYR A 86 33.24 -11.64 8.53
CA TYR A 86 31.84 -11.44 8.87
C TYR A 86 30.91 -11.90 7.74
N TRP A 87 29.69 -12.25 8.08
CA TRP A 87 28.66 -12.61 7.12
C TRP A 87 28.10 -11.35 6.44
N TYR A 88 28.00 -11.37 5.11
CA TYR A 88 27.42 -10.29 4.33
C TYR A 88 26.60 -10.82 3.18
N THR A 89 25.39 -10.28 3.01
CA THR A 89 24.50 -10.60 1.89
C THR A 89 23.93 -9.31 1.31
N ALA A 90 23.91 -9.22 -0.01
CA ALA A 90 23.28 -8.16 -0.76
C ALA A 90 22.70 -8.72 -2.06
N ALA A 91 21.58 -8.14 -2.49
CA ALA A 91 20.94 -8.49 -3.73
C ALA A 91 20.32 -7.23 -4.34
N ARG A 92 20.06 -7.27 -5.63
CA ARG A 92 19.29 -6.25 -6.36
C ARG A 92 18.04 -6.86 -6.95
N TYR A 93 17.04 -6.03 -7.22
CA TYR A 93 15.87 -6.42 -7.98
C TYR A 93 15.52 -5.37 -9.03
N SER A 94 14.78 -5.80 -10.04
CA SER A 94 14.17 -4.94 -11.04
C SER A 94 12.85 -5.54 -11.51
N ALA A 95 11.86 -4.67 -11.81
CA ALA A 95 10.55 -5.07 -12.31
C ALA A 95 9.83 -3.85 -12.90
N SER A 96 8.70 -4.08 -13.59
CA SER A 96 7.70 -3.03 -13.82
C SER A 96 7.01 -2.66 -12.50
N GLU A 97 6.46 -1.45 -12.38
CA GLU A 97 5.76 -1.01 -11.16
C GLU A 97 4.50 -1.84 -10.87
N HIS A 98 3.82 -2.32 -11.95
CA HIS A 98 2.57 -3.07 -11.90
C HIS A 98 2.80 -4.56 -12.06
N GLY A 99 2.59 -5.32 -11.00
CA GLY A 99 2.71 -6.77 -10.95
C GLY A 99 2.96 -7.30 -9.55
N GLY A 100 2.68 -8.59 -9.32
CA GLY A 100 2.56 -9.09 -7.97
C GLY A 100 1.47 -8.35 -7.20
N THR A 101 1.47 -8.44 -5.88
CA THR A 101 0.58 -7.59 -5.06
C THR A 101 1.10 -6.15 -5.08
N HIS A 102 0.33 -5.24 -5.66
CA HIS A 102 0.75 -3.86 -5.87
C HIS A 102 -0.40 -2.86 -5.74
N LEU A 103 -0.04 -1.59 -5.73
CA LEU A 103 -0.97 -0.46 -5.79
C LEU A 103 -0.79 0.27 -7.13
N ASP A 104 -1.90 0.58 -7.77
CA ASP A 104 -1.98 1.53 -8.88
C ASP A 104 -2.35 2.90 -8.34
N SER A 105 -1.49 3.86 -8.60
CA SER A 105 -1.76 5.25 -8.21
C SER A 105 -2.76 5.89 -9.17
N PRO A 106 -3.54 6.87 -8.73
CA PRO A 106 -4.52 7.55 -9.59
C PRO A 106 -3.97 8.07 -10.91
N VAL A 107 -2.70 8.48 -10.95
CA VAL A 107 -2.04 8.96 -12.17
C VAL A 107 -1.92 7.88 -13.25
N HIS A 108 -2.04 6.59 -12.89
CA HIS A 108 -1.90 5.48 -13.84
C HIS A 108 -2.87 5.58 -15.02
N PHE A 109 -4.14 5.89 -14.77
CA PHE A 109 -5.15 6.13 -15.81
C PHE A 109 -5.84 7.51 -15.69
N GLY A 110 -5.42 8.36 -14.75
CA GLY A 110 -5.94 9.70 -14.52
C GLY A 110 -4.90 10.79 -14.77
N GLU A 111 -4.96 11.48 -15.90
CA GLU A 111 -4.06 12.61 -16.19
C GLU A 111 -4.13 13.67 -15.09
N GLY A 112 -2.98 14.08 -14.55
CA GLY A 112 -2.86 15.08 -13.50
C GLY A 112 -3.41 14.65 -12.13
N LYS A 113 -3.60 13.34 -11.92
CA LYS A 113 -4.00 12.77 -10.63
C LYS A 113 -2.79 12.42 -9.76
N MET A 114 -3.05 12.01 -8.51
CA MET A 114 -1.99 11.73 -7.53
C MET A 114 -1.06 10.60 -8.01
N ALA A 115 0.25 10.86 -7.95
CA ALA A 115 1.29 9.84 -8.07
C ALA A 115 1.45 9.08 -6.73
N THR A 116 2.23 8.00 -6.74
CA THR A 116 2.40 7.11 -5.58
C THR A 116 2.87 7.84 -4.32
N ASP A 117 3.79 8.77 -4.46
CA ASP A 117 4.35 9.53 -3.33
C ASP A 117 3.42 10.65 -2.82
N GLU A 118 2.38 10.97 -3.57
CA GLU A 118 1.41 12.01 -3.26
C GLU A 118 0.16 11.49 -2.52
N ILE A 119 -0.06 10.16 -2.51
CA ILE A 119 -1.23 9.58 -1.82
C ILE A 119 -1.07 9.75 -0.30
N PRO A 120 -2.01 10.44 0.38
CA PRO A 120 -1.92 10.63 1.83
C PRO A 120 -2.03 9.30 2.59
N LEU A 121 -1.26 9.13 3.68
CA LEU A 121 -1.31 7.93 4.51
C LEU A 121 -2.72 7.64 5.06
N SER A 122 -3.51 8.68 5.33
CA SER A 122 -4.90 8.55 5.79
C SER A 122 -5.80 7.83 4.79
N ARG A 123 -5.42 7.77 3.51
CA ARG A 123 -6.14 7.02 2.48
C ARG A 123 -5.61 5.59 2.30
N LEU A 124 -4.36 5.35 2.69
CA LEU A 124 -3.70 4.04 2.60
C LEU A 124 -3.93 3.16 3.84
N ILE A 125 -4.47 3.75 4.90
CA ILE A 125 -4.79 3.08 6.17
C ILE A 125 -6.24 3.43 6.50
N GLY A 126 -7.13 2.45 6.42
CA GLY A 126 -8.55 2.73 6.60
C GLY A 126 -9.42 1.51 6.82
N GLN A 127 -10.68 1.78 7.13
CA GLN A 127 -11.70 0.75 7.24
C GLN A 127 -11.88 0.06 5.90
N THR A 128 -11.94 -1.28 5.92
CA THR A 128 -12.18 -2.06 4.71
C THR A 128 -13.51 -2.82 4.76
N VAL A 129 -14.08 -3.00 3.56
CA VAL A 129 -15.24 -3.86 3.30
C VAL A 129 -14.86 -4.89 2.25
N VAL A 130 -15.39 -6.11 2.35
CA VAL A 130 -15.13 -7.19 1.40
C VAL A 130 -16.45 -7.58 0.73
N ILE A 131 -16.53 -7.36 -0.58
CA ILE A 131 -17.69 -7.68 -1.40
C ILE A 131 -17.42 -9.04 -2.07
N ASP A 132 -18.12 -10.08 -1.64
CA ASP A 132 -17.91 -11.45 -2.10
C ASP A 132 -18.76 -11.76 -3.33
N ILE A 133 -18.10 -11.88 -4.49
CA ILE A 133 -18.73 -12.26 -5.76
C ILE A 133 -18.27 -13.62 -6.28
N ARG A 134 -17.62 -14.43 -5.42
CA ARG A 134 -17.15 -15.78 -5.78
C ARG A 134 -18.21 -16.67 -6.44
N PRO A 135 -19.48 -16.69 -5.98
CA PRO A 135 -20.50 -17.53 -6.59
C PRO A 135 -20.80 -17.19 -8.05
N ALA A 136 -20.71 -15.90 -8.41
CA ALA A 136 -20.91 -15.43 -9.79
C ALA A 136 -19.65 -15.70 -10.65
N CYS A 137 -18.48 -15.43 -10.11
CA CYS A 137 -17.19 -15.69 -10.78
C CYS A 137 -16.97 -17.19 -11.06
N GLY A 138 -17.47 -18.08 -10.19
CA GLY A 138 -17.43 -19.52 -10.40
C GLY A 138 -18.25 -20.01 -11.61
N LYS A 139 -19.23 -19.21 -12.06
CA LYS A 139 -20.09 -19.50 -13.23
C LYS A 139 -19.61 -18.79 -14.49
N ASN A 140 -18.93 -17.66 -14.34
CA ASN A 140 -18.43 -16.84 -15.43
C ASN A 140 -17.05 -16.26 -15.06
N ALA A 141 -16.00 -16.72 -15.75
CA ALA A 141 -14.63 -16.28 -15.54
C ALA A 141 -14.44 -14.78 -15.80
N ASP A 142 -15.25 -14.18 -16.66
CA ASP A 142 -15.19 -12.77 -17.03
C ASP A 142 -16.28 -11.95 -16.33
N TYR A 143 -16.74 -12.43 -15.17
CA TYR A 143 -17.75 -11.73 -14.38
C TYR A 143 -17.22 -10.37 -13.93
N ARG A 144 -18.10 -9.40 -13.88
CA ARG A 144 -17.79 -8.05 -13.40
C ARG A 144 -18.70 -7.71 -12.24
N LEU A 145 -18.12 -7.22 -11.14
CA LEU A 145 -18.87 -6.65 -10.03
C LEU A 145 -19.94 -5.70 -10.56
N THR A 146 -21.17 -5.88 -10.11
CA THR A 146 -22.33 -5.06 -10.51
C THR A 146 -22.81 -4.16 -9.38
N VAL A 147 -23.65 -3.18 -9.70
CA VAL A 147 -24.34 -2.37 -8.66
C VAL A 147 -25.31 -3.23 -7.83
N ASP A 148 -25.90 -4.26 -8.44
CA ASP A 148 -26.79 -5.19 -7.71
C ASP A 148 -26.01 -6.03 -6.69
N ASP A 149 -24.78 -6.45 -6.99
CA ASP A 149 -23.91 -7.13 -6.02
C ASP A 149 -23.61 -6.22 -4.82
N ILE A 150 -23.30 -4.94 -5.11
CA ILE A 150 -23.06 -3.95 -4.04
C ILE A 150 -24.32 -3.73 -3.22
N ALA A 151 -25.49 -3.58 -3.86
CA ALA A 151 -26.75 -3.39 -3.18
C ALA A 151 -27.13 -4.61 -2.32
N ALA A 152 -26.87 -5.83 -2.81
CA ALA A 152 -27.06 -7.06 -2.04
C ALA A 152 -26.14 -7.10 -0.80
N TRP A 153 -24.87 -6.73 -0.96
CA TRP A 153 -23.93 -6.63 0.15
C TRP A 153 -24.39 -5.58 1.18
N GLU A 154 -24.81 -4.40 0.73
CA GLU A 154 -25.27 -3.31 1.59
C GLU A 154 -26.55 -3.64 2.35
N LYS A 155 -27.43 -4.42 1.76
CA LYS A 155 -28.64 -4.91 2.43
C LYS A 155 -28.32 -5.70 3.70
N ASP A 156 -27.26 -6.50 3.67
CA ASP A 156 -26.89 -7.37 4.80
C ASP A 156 -25.92 -6.69 5.78
N HIS A 157 -25.15 -5.72 5.31
CA HIS A 157 -24.03 -5.13 6.07
C HIS A 157 -24.17 -3.63 6.33
N GLY A 158 -25.14 -2.97 5.73
CA GLY A 158 -25.28 -1.51 5.73
C GLY A 158 -24.46 -0.85 4.63
N GLU A 159 -24.70 0.43 4.40
CA GLU A 159 -24.05 1.23 3.35
C GLU A 159 -22.52 1.19 3.49
N ILE A 160 -21.82 1.08 2.35
CA ILE A 160 -20.35 1.19 2.30
C ILE A 160 -19.96 2.59 2.78
N PRO A 161 -19.15 2.70 3.84
CA PRO A 161 -18.74 4.01 4.36
C PRO A 161 -17.95 4.83 3.36
N GLY A 162 -18.14 6.12 3.34
CA GLY A 162 -17.23 7.02 2.63
C GLY A 162 -15.80 6.87 3.15
N ASN A 163 -14.82 7.03 2.25
CA ASN A 163 -13.39 6.82 2.52
C ASN A 163 -13.01 5.37 2.91
N ALA A 164 -13.90 4.39 2.72
CA ALA A 164 -13.55 2.98 2.87
C ALA A 164 -12.62 2.50 1.74
N ILE A 165 -11.92 1.41 2.00
CA ILE A 165 -11.20 0.64 0.97
C ILE A 165 -12.06 -0.58 0.66
N ALA A 166 -12.63 -0.64 -0.55
CA ALA A 166 -13.52 -1.71 -0.97
C ALA A 166 -12.72 -2.85 -1.62
N LEU A 167 -12.75 -4.05 -1.04
CA LEU A 167 -12.10 -5.24 -1.59
C LEU A 167 -13.14 -6.12 -2.30
N VAL A 168 -12.86 -6.50 -3.53
CA VAL A 168 -13.69 -7.38 -4.34
C VAL A 168 -13.10 -8.78 -4.28
N HIS A 169 -13.81 -9.72 -3.66
CA HIS A 169 -13.37 -11.11 -3.53
C HIS A 169 -13.98 -11.97 -4.62
N THR A 170 -13.17 -12.29 -5.62
CA THR A 170 -13.57 -13.11 -6.76
C THR A 170 -13.27 -14.61 -6.56
N GLY A 171 -12.39 -14.94 -5.61
CA GLY A 171 -11.84 -16.28 -5.38
C GLY A 171 -10.80 -16.68 -6.43
N TRP A 172 -10.29 -15.71 -7.20
CA TRP A 172 -9.30 -15.94 -8.25
C TRP A 172 -7.91 -16.22 -7.68
N GLY A 173 -7.61 -15.71 -6.51
CA GLY A 173 -6.36 -15.93 -5.78
C GLY A 173 -5.97 -17.42 -5.63
N LYS A 174 -6.96 -18.34 -5.66
CA LYS A 174 -6.71 -19.80 -5.66
C LYS A 174 -5.88 -20.30 -6.83
N PHE A 175 -5.78 -19.53 -7.92
CA PHE A 175 -5.01 -19.90 -9.10
C PHE A 175 -3.56 -19.37 -9.06
N TRP A 176 -3.23 -18.51 -8.10
CA TRP A 176 -1.88 -18.02 -7.92
C TRP A 176 -0.92 -19.13 -7.48
N PRO A 177 0.30 -19.24 -8.03
CA PRO A 177 0.90 -18.47 -9.11
C PRO A 177 0.85 -19.17 -10.48
N ASP A 178 -0.19 -19.97 -10.77
CA ASP A 178 -0.39 -20.63 -12.07
C ASP A 178 -0.85 -19.57 -13.10
N ARG A 179 0.11 -19.02 -13.86
CA ARG A 179 -0.14 -17.94 -14.82
C ARG A 179 -1.26 -18.26 -15.80
N LYS A 180 -1.31 -19.48 -16.33
CA LYS A 180 -2.32 -19.88 -17.31
C LYS A 180 -3.72 -19.88 -16.72
N LYS A 181 -3.89 -20.40 -15.52
CA LYS A 181 -5.19 -20.38 -14.84
C LYS A 181 -5.57 -18.99 -14.35
N TYR A 182 -4.58 -18.21 -13.91
CA TYR A 182 -4.79 -16.90 -13.34
C TYR A 182 -5.10 -15.81 -14.39
N LEU A 183 -4.40 -15.83 -15.53
CA LEU A 183 -4.57 -14.85 -16.60
C LEU A 183 -5.45 -15.33 -17.75
N GLY A 184 -5.67 -16.66 -17.89
CA GLY A 184 -6.27 -17.27 -19.09
C GLY A 184 -5.24 -17.70 -20.12
N THR A 185 -4.03 -17.14 -20.09
CA THR A 185 -2.92 -17.43 -21.01
C THR A 185 -1.58 -17.43 -20.30
N ASP A 186 -0.64 -18.22 -20.77
CA ASP A 186 0.77 -18.21 -20.37
C ASP A 186 1.71 -17.70 -21.48
N ALA A 187 1.15 -17.37 -22.65
CA ALA A 187 1.93 -16.89 -23.78
C ALA A 187 2.47 -15.46 -23.51
N PRO A 188 3.77 -15.22 -23.68
CA PRO A 188 4.35 -13.90 -23.54
C PRO A 188 3.72 -12.88 -24.50
N GLY A 189 3.36 -11.70 -23.99
CA GLY A 189 2.77 -10.62 -24.78
C GLY A 189 1.30 -10.82 -25.18
N ASP A 190 0.69 -11.95 -24.84
CA ASP A 190 -0.69 -12.24 -25.17
C ASP A 190 -1.66 -11.50 -24.24
N THR A 191 -2.20 -10.39 -24.71
CA THR A 191 -3.26 -9.62 -24.05
C THR A 191 -4.65 -9.87 -24.64
N ALA A 192 -4.75 -10.69 -25.70
CA ALA A 192 -6.00 -10.96 -26.40
C ALA A 192 -6.83 -12.06 -25.72
N ASN A 193 -6.16 -12.99 -25.06
CA ASN A 193 -6.76 -14.17 -24.45
C ASN A 193 -6.76 -14.12 -22.90
N LEU A 194 -6.85 -12.91 -22.34
CA LEU A 194 -6.98 -12.71 -20.90
C LEU A 194 -8.42 -13.00 -20.47
N HIS A 195 -8.58 -13.82 -19.42
CA HIS A 195 -9.85 -14.21 -18.83
C HIS A 195 -9.75 -14.23 -17.31
N PHE A 196 -10.30 -13.23 -16.65
CA PHE A 196 -10.44 -13.14 -15.19
C PHE A 196 -11.49 -12.07 -14.84
N PRO A 197 -12.10 -12.16 -13.62
CA PRO A 197 -13.13 -11.21 -13.19
C PRO A 197 -12.59 -9.80 -12.96
N GLY A 198 -13.49 -8.82 -12.98
CA GLY A 198 -13.19 -7.42 -12.70
C GLY A 198 -14.39 -6.62 -12.19
N VAL A 199 -14.38 -5.32 -12.43
CA VAL A 199 -15.40 -4.36 -12.02
C VAL A 199 -16.11 -3.80 -13.25
N SER A 200 -17.43 -3.67 -13.19
CA SER A 200 -18.19 -3.03 -14.28
C SER A 200 -18.05 -1.52 -14.23
N ARG A 201 -18.33 -0.87 -15.37
CA ARG A 201 -18.42 0.59 -15.46
C ARG A 201 -19.35 1.16 -14.41
N GLU A 202 -20.55 0.61 -14.31
CA GLU A 202 -21.63 1.09 -13.44
C GLU A 202 -21.25 0.95 -11.95
N ALA A 203 -20.61 -0.16 -11.58
CA ALA A 203 -20.11 -0.36 -10.22
C ALA A 203 -18.95 0.60 -9.89
N ALA A 204 -18.03 0.83 -10.82
CA ALA A 204 -16.94 1.79 -10.65
C ALA A 204 -17.50 3.21 -10.44
N GLU A 205 -18.47 3.63 -11.27
CA GLU A 205 -19.13 4.93 -11.12
C GLU A 205 -19.89 5.07 -9.81
N PHE A 206 -20.60 4.01 -9.40
CA PHE A 206 -21.34 3.98 -8.13
C PHE A 206 -20.40 4.13 -6.93
N LEU A 207 -19.33 3.36 -6.90
CA LEU A 207 -18.33 3.42 -5.82
C LEU A 207 -17.64 4.79 -5.77
N ALA A 208 -17.29 5.36 -6.93
CA ALA A 208 -16.63 6.66 -6.99
C ALA A 208 -17.56 7.83 -6.61
N LYS A 209 -18.79 7.85 -7.12
CA LYS A 209 -19.68 9.01 -7.02
C LYS A 209 -20.61 8.94 -5.82
N GLN A 210 -21.16 7.73 -5.53
CA GLN A 210 -22.16 7.56 -4.49
C GLN A 210 -21.54 7.14 -3.15
N ARG A 211 -20.49 6.32 -3.15
CA ARG A 211 -19.82 5.84 -1.93
C ARG A 211 -18.54 6.60 -1.61
N LYS A 212 -17.92 7.23 -2.62
CA LYS A 212 -16.71 8.07 -2.44
C LYS A 212 -15.63 7.33 -1.67
N ILE A 213 -15.33 6.12 -2.10
CA ILE A 213 -14.30 5.28 -1.50
C ILE A 213 -12.90 5.87 -1.71
N ASP A 214 -11.93 5.52 -0.85
CA ASP A 214 -10.54 5.94 -1.01
C ASP A 214 -9.73 5.03 -1.93
N GLY A 215 -10.04 3.75 -1.91
CA GLY A 215 -9.37 2.74 -2.72
C GLY A 215 -10.26 1.56 -3.03
N ILE A 216 -9.91 0.81 -4.06
CA ILE A 216 -10.50 -0.48 -4.40
C ILE A 216 -9.41 -1.53 -4.44
N GLY A 217 -9.73 -2.78 -4.09
CA GLY A 217 -8.80 -3.90 -4.21
C GLY A 217 -9.49 -5.12 -4.81
N ILE A 218 -8.71 -6.01 -5.46
CA ILE A 218 -9.21 -7.22 -6.09
C ILE A 218 -8.14 -8.32 -6.07
N ASP A 219 -8.58 -9.59 -6.03
CA ASP A 219 -7.70 -10.76 -6.09
C ASP A 219 -7.44 -11.26 -7.54
N THR A 220 -7.50 -10.35 -8.52
CA THR A 220 -7.16 -10.60 -9.94
C THR A 220 -6.01 -9.70 -10.39
N ALA A 221 -5.53 -9.94 -11.62
CA ALA A 221 -4.41 -9.19 -12.22
C ALA A 221 -4.77 -7.77 -12.65
N SER A 222 -6.06 -7.41 -12.63
CA SER A 222 -6.56 -6.09 -12.96
C SER A 222 -7.93 -5.87 -12.33
N ILE A 223 -8.26 -4.62 -11.97
CA ILE A 223 -9.63 -4.23 -11.59
C ILE A 223 -10.56 -4.24 -12.81
N ASP A 224 -10.06 -4.10 -14.03
CA ASP A 224 -10.83 -4.42 -15.23
C ASP A 224 -10.79 -5.91 -15.49
N HIS A 225 -11.88 -6.48 -16.02
CA HIS A 225 -11.95 -7.91 -16.36
C HIS A 225 -11.00 -8.24 -17.53
N GLY A 226 -10.54 -9.49 -17.62
CA GLY A 226 -9.53 -9.92 -18.59
C GLY A 226 -9.76 -9.48 -20.03
N PRO A 227 -10.97 -9.66 -20.63
CA PRO A 227 -11.28 -9.22 -21.99
C PRO A 227 -11.41 -7.71 -22.20
N SER A 228 -11.26 -6.87 -21.15
CA SER A 228 -11.37 -5.40 -21.28
C SER A 228 -10.41 -4.85 -22.34
N LYS A 229 -10.91 -3.91 -23.16
CA LYS A 229 -10.12 -3.23 -24.20
C LYS A 229 -9.95 -1.74 -23.91
N ASP A 230 -10.77 -1.20 -23.04
CA ASP A 230 -10.81 0.22 -22.70
C ASP A 230 -10.37 0.55 -21.28
N PHE A 231 -10.15 -0.48 -20.41
CA PHE A 231 -9.78 -0.29 -19.01
C PHE A 231 -10.68 0.70 -18.28
N ILE A 232 -12.00 0.56 -18.49
CA ILE A 232 -12.97 1.59 -18.08
C ILE A 232 -13.09 1.75 -16.57
N ALA A 233 -12.89 0.66 -15.79
CA ALA A 233 -12.90 0.75 -14.35
C ALA A 233 -11.72 1.58 -13.83
N HIS A 234 -10.52 1.37 -14.38
CA HIS A 234 -9.36 2.22 -14.09
C HIS A 234 -9.61 3.69 -14.43
N GLN A 235 -10.08 3.98 -15.66
CA GLN A 235 -10.32 5.36 -16.08
C GLN A 235 -11.25 6.11 -15.13
N ILE A 236 -12.33 5.46 -14.67
CA ILE A 236 -13.31 6.07 -13.76
C ILE A 236 -12.72 6.27 -12.37
N LEU A 237 -12.15 5.23 -11.80
CA LEU A 237 -11.67 5.25 -10.41
C LEU A 237 -10.42 6.14 -10.27
N ASN A 238 -9.41 5.93 -11.11
CA ASN A 238 -8.21 6.76 -11.10
C ASN A 238 -8.53 8.21 -11.46
N GLY A 239 -9.43 8.45 -12.43
CA GLY A 239 -9.93 9.78 -12.76
C GLY A 239 -10.61 10.49 -11.58
N ALA A 240 -11.15 9.75 -10.62
CA ALA A 240 -11.70 10.25 -9.35
C ALA A 240 -10.66 10.30 -8.20
N ASN A 241 -9.36 10.13 -8.48
CA ASN A 241 -8.30 9.99 -7.48
C ASN A 241 -8.47 8.78 -6.53
N ILE A 242 -9.10 7.70 -6.96
CA ILE A 242 -9.22 6.45 -6.22
C ILE A 242 -8.13 5.50 -6.71
N TYR A 243 -7.28 5.01 -5.80
CA TYR A 243 -6.23 4.04 -6.14
C TYR A 243 -6.79 2.63 -6.24
N ALA A 244 -6.08 1.75 -6.97
CA ALA A 244 -6.42 0.33 -7.01
C ALA A 244 -5.34 -0.53 -6.33
N LEU A 245 -5.75 -1.69 -5.79
CA LEU A 245 -4.89 -2.75 -5.27
C LEU A 245 -5.17 -4.01 -6.09
N GLU A 246 -4.15 -4.58 -6.69
CA GLU A 246 -4.30 -5.73 -7.56
C GLU A 246 -3.50 -6.93 -7.04
N ASN A 247 -3.92 -8.11 -7.44
CA ASN A 247 -3.34 -9.37 -6.95
C ASN A 247 -3.35 -9.45 -5.41
N VAL A 248 -4.45 -9.01 -4.77
CA VAL A 248 -4.59 -9.06 -3.31
C VAL A 248 -4.76 -10.51 -2.87
N ALA A 249 -3.94 -10.96 -1.92
CA ALA A 249 -3.96 -12.34 -1.42
C ALA A 249 -4.98 -12.53 -0.29
N ASN A 250 -5.35 -13.79 -0.03
CA ASN A 250 -6.02 -14.23 1.21
C ASN A 250 -7.30 -13.46 1.60
N LEU A 251 -8.08 -12.96 0.65
CA LEU A 251 -9.33 -12.24 0.92
C LEU A 251 -10.38 -13.11 1.63
N ASP A 252 -10.29 -14.44 1.50
CA ASP A 252 -11.15 -15.42 2.19
C ASP A 252 -10.98 -15.40 3.73
N ARG A 253 -9.88 -14.82 4.23
CA ARG A 253 -9.60 -14.69 5.67
C ARG A 253 -10.21 -13.45 6.31
N LEU A 254 -10.79 -12.56 5.52
CA LEU A 254 -11.34 -11.30 5.99
C LEU A 254 -12.85 -11.40 6.24
N PRO A 255 -13.36 -10.73 7.28
CA PRO A 255 -14.81 -10.54 7.45
C PRO A 255 -15.33 -9.55 6.40
N ALA A 256 -16.63 -9.58 6.14
CA ALA A 256 -17.28 -8.65 5.21
C ALA A 256 -17.05 -7.17 5.56
N LYS A 257 -16.88 -6.84 6.85
CA LYS A 257 -16.58 -5.48 7.35
C LYS A 257 -15.88 -5.53 8.71
N GLY A 258 -15.32 -4.38 9.13
CA GLY A 258 -14.75 -4.19 10.48
C GLY A 258 -13.24 -4.37 10.55
N ALA A 259 -12.59 -4.90 9.53
CA ALA A 259 -11.14 -4.93 9.47
C ALA A 259 -10.56 -3.54 9.09
N THR A 260 -9.33 -3.26 9.54
CA THR A 260 -8.54 -2.11 9.11
C THR A 260 -7.50 -2.58 8.13
N LEU A 261 -7.52 -2.04 6.91
CA LEU A 261 -6.50 -2.29 5.89
C LEU A 261 -5.35 -1.31 6.02
N ILE A 262 -4.14 -1.81 5.80
CA ILE A 262 -2.91 -1.04 5.67
C ILE A 262 -2.26 -1.46 4.34
N ALA A 263 -2.25 -0.54 3.36
CA ALA A 263 -1.75 -0.79 2.01
C ALA A 263 -0.65 0.23 1.67
N LEU A 264 0.59 -0.10 2.00
CA LEU A 264 1.72 0.82 1.85
C LEU A 264 2.60 0.40 0.66
N PRO A 265 2.49 1.09 -0.48
CA PRO A 265 3.35 0.84 -1.63
C PRO A 265 4.78 1.36 -1.38
N MET A 266 5.73 0.88 -2.17
CA MET A 266 7.02 1.55 -2.32
C MET A 266 6.77 3.01 -2.74
N LYS A 267 7.27 3.97 -1.96
CA LYS A 267 7.03 5.40 -2.19
C LYS A 267 7.90 5.93 -3.34
N ILE A 268 7.56 5.55 -4.56
CA ILE A 268 8.26 5.99 -5.79
C ILE A 268 7.79 7.42 -6.10
N LYS A 269 8.73 8.35 -6.19
CA LYS A 269 8.42 9.74 -6.53
C LYS A 269 7.95 9.85 -7.97
N GLY A 270 6.74 10.35 -8.17
CA GLY A 270 6.11 10.45 -9.49
C GLY A 270 5.73 9.08 -10.07
N GLY A 271 5.78 7.99 -9.27
CA GLY A 271 5.45 6.63 -9.71
C GLY A 271 3.98 6.47 -10.07
N THR A 272 3.71 5.60 -11.03
CA THR A 272 2.35 5.26 -11.47
C THR A 272 1.72 4.20 -10.59
N GLY A 273 2.52 3.48 -9.83
CA GLY A 273 2.17 2.43 -8.90
C GLY A 273 3.40 1.90 -8.17
N GLY A 274 3.26 0.77 -7.52
CA GLY A 274 4.41 0.10 -6.90
C GLY A 274 4.04 -1.13 -6.09
N PRO A 275 4.99 -2.07 -5.91
CA PRO A 275 4.83 -3.20 -5.02
C PRO A 275 4.39 -2.74 -3.64
N ALA A 276 3.43 -3.44 -3.05
CA ALA A 276 2.88 -3.09 -1.75
C ALA A 276 2.86 -4.29 -0.81
N ARG A 277 3.25 -4.08 0.47
CA ARG A 277 2.90 -5.01 1.53
C ARG A 277 1.54 -4.61 2.10
N ILE A 278 0.53 -5.41 1.79
CA ILE A 278 -0.85 -5.18 2.24
C ILE A 278 -1.12 -6.11 3.42
N ILE A 279 -1.62 -5.54 4.51
CA ILE A 279 -2.08 -6.32 5.66
C ILE A 279 -3.46 -5.82 6.10
N ALA A 280 -4.21 -6.69 6.75
CA ALA A 280 -5.44 -6.32 7.45
C ALA A 280 -5.33 -6.65 8.93
N ILE A 281 -5.87 -5.78 9.78
CA ILE A 281 -6.05 -6.01 11.21
C ILE A 281 -7.53 -6.34 11.43
N LEU A 282 -7.79 -7.54 11.92
CA LEU A 282 -9.15 -8.02 12.22
C LEU A 282 -9.73 -7.31 13.45
N PRO A 283 -11.06 -7.17 13.53
CA PRO A 283 -11.75 -6.53 14.66
C PRO A 283 -11.56 -7.24 16.00
#